data_ac49c268a1afdc8a6f535a8b9eb5349b
#
_entry.id   ac49c268a1afdc8a6f535a8b9eb5349b
#
_cell.length_a   1.000
_cell.length_b   1.000
_cell.length_c   1.000
_cell.angle_alpha   90.00
_cell.angle_beta   90.00
_cell.angle_gamma   90.00
#
_symmetry.space_group_name_H-M   'P 1'
#
loop_
_entity.id
_entity.type
_entity.pdbx_description
1 polymer ?
#
loop_
_entity_poly.entity_id
_entity_poly.type
_entity_poly.pdbx_seq_one_letter_code
_entity_poly.pdbx_strand_id
1 'polypeptide(L)'
;SYTWTGKVWLPTYTQMSGENNNGISEGIKFDKYINDTSRIKTINKYCAENNPYCKAGNKTEGTAWYYWMSSAYPSYSWTSRHMSASGSLKNYYNARTGNRGLAPCIRLPKTGALWN
;
A
#
# COMPACT_ATOMS: atom_id res chain seq x y z
N SER A 1 -29.00 4.01 5.28
CA SER A 1 -27.63 3.71 5.67
C SER A 1 -27.28 2.27 5.35
N TYR A 2 -26.01 2.01 5.12
CA TYR A 2 -25.53 0.69 4.79
C TYR A 2 -24.37 0.32 5.72
N THR A 3 -24.42 -0.89 6.31
CA THR A 3 -23.35 -1.40 7.17
C THR A 3 -22.55 -2.46 6.41
N TRP A 4 -21.23 -2.28 6.37
CA TRP A 4 -20.30 -3.25 5.81
C TRP A 4 -19.46 -3.88 6.91
N THR A 5 -19.31 -5.20 6.85
CA THR A 5 -18.39 -5.93 7.74
C THR A 5 -17.41 -6.72 6.91
N GLY A 6 -16.15 -6.70 7.32
CA GLY A 6 -15.09 -7.40 6.60
C GLY A 6 -13.74 -7.07 7.18
N LYS A 7 -12.71 -7.54 6.48
CA LYS A 7 -11.31 -7.31 6.88
C LYS A 7 -10.73 -6.14 6.11
N VAL A 8 -9.86 -5.40 6.80
CA VAL A 8 -9.00 -4.40 6.20
C VAL A 8 -7.58 -4.91 6.29
N TRP A 9 -6.84 -4.85 5.19
CA TRP A 9 -5.45 -5.31 5.17
C TRP A 9 -4.59 -4.41 4.28
N LEU A 10 -3.26 -4.48 4.45
CA LEU A 10 -2.33 -3.87 3.50
C LEU A 10 -2.02 -4.89 2.40
N PRO A 11 -1.81 -4.44 1.15
CA PRO A 11 -1.53 -5.37 0.06
C PRO A 11 -0.23 -6.14 0.31
N THR A 12 -0.21 -7.39 -0.10
CA THR A 12 0.98 -8.23 -0.02
C THR A 12 1.88 -7.99 -1.25
N TYR A 13 3.13 -8.42 -1.13
CA TYR A 13 4.05 -8.39 -2.26
C TYR A 13 3.50 -9.19 -3.45
N THR A 14 2.95 -10.39 -3.20
CA THR A 14 2.36 -11.21 -4.26
C THR A 14 1.18 -10.52 -4.93
N GLN A 15 0.30 -9.87 -4.15
CA GLN A 15 -0.85 -9.15 -4.70
C GLN A 15 -0.44 -7.98 -5.58
N MET A 16 0.67 -7.33 -5.27
CA MET A 16 1.16 -6.18 -6.04
C MET A 16 2.02 -6.59 -7.23
N SER A 17 2.77 -7.68 -7.13
CA SER A 17 3.77 -8.07 -8.14
C SER A 17 3.40 -9.28 -8.97
N GLY A 18 2.61 -10.20 -8.44
CA GLY A 18 2.39 -11.52 -9.01
C GLY A 18 3.50 -12.53 -8.68
N GLU A 19 4.54 -12.10 -7.98
CA GLU A 19 5.67 -12.96 -7.59
C GLU A 19 5.50 -13.48 -6.16
N ASN A 20 6.04 -14.66 -5.90
CA ASN A 20 6.08 -15.20 -4.55
C ASN A 20 7.07 -14.41 -3.67
N ASN A 21 6.74 -14.26 -2.40
CA ASN A 21 7.64 -13.68 -1.41
C ASN A 21 8.42 -14.81 -0.75
N ASN A 22 9.71 -14.88 -1.06
CA ASN A 22 10.60 -15.96 -0.57
C ASN A 22 10.01 -17.36 -0.85
N GLY A 23 9.50 -17.57 -2.06
CA GLY A 23 8.93 -18.85 -2.48
C GLY A 23 7.49 -19.10 -2.03
N ILE A 24 6.88 -18.17 -1.31
CA ILE A 24 5.53 -18.33 -0.75
C ILE A 24 4.58 -17.36 -1.46
N SER A 25 3.45 -17.89 -1.96
CA SER A 25 2.38 -17.05 -2.49
C SER A 25 1.60 -16.40 -1.35
N GLU A 26 1.45 -15.09 -1.43
CA GLU A 26 0.74 -14.30 -0.42
C GLU A 26 -0.57 -13.73 -0.97
N GLY A 27 -1.16 -14.39 -1.94
CA GLY A 27 -2.44 -14.02 -2.48
C GLY A 27 -2.47 -13.95 -4.01
N ILE A 28 -3.57 -13.47 -4.55
CA ILE A 28 -3.80 -13.35 -5.99
C ILE A 28 -3.42 -11.95 -6.42
N LYS A 29 -2.64 -11.84 -7.52
CA LYS A 29 -2.23 -10.56 -8.08
C LYS A 29 -3.43 -9.68 -8.43
N PHE A 30 -3.34 -8.41 -8.06
CA PHE A 30 -4.33 -7.41 -8.46
C PHE A 30 -4.11 -7.01 -9.93
N ASP A 31 -5.13 -7.15 -10.75
CA ASP A 31 -5.04 -6.86 -12.19
C ASP A 31 -4.73 -5.40 -12.50
N LYS A 32 -5.05 -4.50 -11.58
CA LYS A 32 -4.82 -3.06 -11.73
C LYS A 32 -3.33 -2.68 -11.87
N TYR A 33 -2.45 -3.44 -11.20
CA TYR A 33 -1.05 -3.05 -11.06
C TYR A 33 -0.17 -3.76 -12.07
N ILE A 34 -0.14 -3.24 -13.30
CA ILE A 34 0.53 -3.88 -14.44
C ILE A 34 1.96 -3.39 -14.68
N ASN A 35 2.34 -2.24 -14.11
CA ASN A 35 3.68 -1.67 -14.28
C ASN A 35 3.98 -0.71 -13.11
N ASP A 36 5.19 -0.15 -13.09
CA ASP A 36 5.62 0.75 -12.02
C ASP A 36 4.69 1.95 -11.86
N THR A 37 4.34 2.61 -12.96
CA THR A 37 3.47 3.80 -12.92
C THR A 37 2.12 3.49 -12.27
N SER A 38 1.53 2.32 -12.56
CA SER A 38 0.23 1.93 -12.01
C SER A 38 0.26 1.70 -10.51
N ARG A 39 1.44 1.49 -9.92
CA ARG A 39 1.62 1.27 -8.49
C ARG A 39 1.90 2.53 -7.69
N ILE A 40 2.12 3.66 -8.35
CA ILE A 40 2.37 4.94 -7.67
C ILE A 40 1.10 5.38 -6.94
N LYS A 41 1.27 5.80 -5.67
CA LYS A 41 0.22 6.40 -4.88
C LYS A 41 0.68 7.76 -4.36
N THR A 42 -0.28 8.63 -4.14
CA THR A 42 0.00 10.02 -3.77
C THR A 42 -0.60 10.37 -2.43
N ILE A 43 -0.03 11.38 -1.79
CA ILE A 43 -0.50 11.94 -0.53
C ILE A 43 -1.85 12.59 -0.77
N ASN A 44 -2.84 12.27 0.08
CA ASN A 44 -4.14 12.89 0.01
C ASN A 44 -4.15 14.24 0.76
N LYS A 45 -5.22 15.00 0.54
CA LYS A 45 -5.37 16.33 1.12
C LYS A 45 -5.32 16.32 2.66
N TYR A 46 -6.02 15.36 3.28
CA TYR A 46 -6.05 15.28 4.74
C TYR A 46 -4.66 15.04 5.33
N CYS A 47 -3.89 14.12 4.76
CA CYS A 47 -2.53 13.85 5.23
C CYS A 47 -1.61 15.06 5.00
N ALA A 48 -1.72 15.73 3.87
CA ALA A 48 -0.92 16.92 3.58
C ALA A 48 -1.16 18.04 4.60
N GLU A 49 -2.41 18.22 5.02
CA GLU A 49 -2.81 19.30 5.93
C GLU A 49 -2.62 18.94 7.41
N ASN A 50 -2.70 17.66 7.78
CA ASN A 50 -2.80 17.25 9.18
C ASN A 50 -1.63 16.39 9.66
N ASN A 51 -0.95 15.68 8.79
CA ASN A 51 0.16 14.81 9.20
C ASN A 51 1.40 15.65 9.51
N PRO A 52 1.99 15.54 10.71
CA PRO A 52 3.15 16.36 11.10
C PRO A 52 4.35 16.20 10.17
N TYR A 53 4.61 14.99 9.67
CA TYR A 53 5.72 14.75 8.76
C TYR A 53 5.51 15.44 7.41
N CYS A 54 4.29 15.37 6.87
CA CYS A 54 3.95 16.04 5.62
C CYS A 54 4.07 17.56 5.75
N LYS A 55 3.59 18.12 6.86
CA LYS A 55 3.66 19.56 7.14
C LYS A 55 5.11 20.02 7.27
N ALA A 56 5.93 19.32 8.04
CA ALA A 56 7.33 19.68 8.26
C ALA A 56 8.16 19.60 6.97
N GLY A 57 7.85 18.65 6.09
CA GLY A 57 8.54 18.47 4.81
C GLY A 57 7.90 19.21 3.65
N ASN A 58 6.90 20.05 3.89
CA ASN A 58 6.14 20.76 2.84
C ASN A 58 5.59 19.82 1.75
N LYS A 59 5.16 18.63 2.14
CA LYS A 59 4.59 17.68 1.20
C LYS A 59 3.13 18.00 0.96
N THR A 60 2.78 18.18 -0.29
CA THR A 60 1.44 18.60 -0.70
C THR A 60 0.63 17.45 -1.28
N GLU A 61 -0.69 17.63 -1.36
CA GLU A 61 -1.58 16.71 -2.04
C GLU A 61 -1.06 16.40 -3.46
N GLY A 62 -1.11 15.14 -3.84
CA GLY A 62 -0.63 14.70 -5.15
C GLY A 62 0.85 14.30 -5.20
N THR A 63 1.63 14.56 -4.14
CA THR A 63 3.01 14.12 -4.08
C THR A 63 3.08 12.60 -3.99
N ALA A 64 3.83 11.96 -4.90
CA ALA A 64 4.07 10.52 -4.85
C ALA A 64 4.92 10.17 -3.62
N TRP A 65 4.53 9.13 -2.91
CA TRP A 65 5.24 8.75 -1.70
C TRP A 65 5.24 7.23 -1.48
N TYR A 66 6.13 6.79 -0.63
CA TYR A 66 6.29 5.38 -0.24
C TYR A 66 5.08 4.91 0.57
N TYR A 67 4.67 3.66 0.40
CA TYR A 67 3.65 3.05 1.25
C TYR A 67 3.98 1.60 1.56
N TRP A 68 3.52 1.13 2.72
CA TRP A 68 3.82 -0.20 3.20
C TRP A 68 3.03 -1.27 2.48
N MET A 69 3.68 -2.40 2.22
CA MET A 69 3.03 -3.70 2.02
C MET A 69 3.01 -4.46 3.34
N SER A 70 2.16 -5.49 3.46
CA SER A 70 2.12 -6.32 4.67
C SER A 70 3.21 -7.39 4.69
N SER A 71 3.92 -7.59 3.61
CA SER A 71 4.91 -8.64 3.46
C SER A 71 6.24 -8.29 4.12
N ALA A 72 6.82 -9.26 4.84
CA ALA A 72 8.17 -9.14 5.36
C ALA A 72 9.19 -9.22 4.22
N TYR A 73 10.33 -8.54 4.39
CA TYR A 73 11.47 -8.71 3.50
C TYR A 73 12.31 -9.90 3.98
N PRO A 74 12.55 -10.91 3.13
CA PRO A 74 13.07 -12.19 3.62
C PRO A 74 14.53 -12.17 4.10
N SER A 75 15.34 -11.20 3.66
CA SER A 75 16.76 -11.17 3.98
C SER A 75 17.09 -10.45 5.29
N TYR A 76 16.18 -9.62 5.80
CA TYR A 76 16.42 -8.82 7.01
C TYR A 76 15.18 -8.82 7.91
N SER A 77 15.28 -9.43 9.08
CA SER A 77 14.14 -9.66 9.98
C SER A 77 13.48 -8.40 10.53
N TRP A 78 14.18 -7.27 10.56
CA TRP A 78 13.64 -6.00 11.05
C TRP A 78 13.03 -5.12 9.95
N THR A 79 12.98 -5.61 8.71
CA THR A 79 12.50 -4.85 7.58
C THR A 79 11.19 -5.39 7.03
N SER A 80 10.43 -4.52 6.39
CA SER A 80 9.21 -4.85 5.68
C SER A 80 9.31 -4.33 4.26
N ARG A 81 8.64 -4.99 3.33
CA ARG A 81 8.54 -4.49 1.96
C ARG A 81 7.70 -3.24 1.91
N HIS A 82 8.12 -2.28 1.11
CA HIS A 82 7.32 -1.11 0.80
C HIS A 82 7.32 -0.84 -0.70
N MET A 83 6.29 -0.15 -1.16
CA MET A 83 6.25 0.38 -2.51
C MET A 83 6.96 1.72 -2.53
N SER A 84 7.88 1.92 -3.47
CA SER A 84 8.57 3.20 -3.57
C SER A 84 7.67 4.28 -4.18
N ALA A 85 8.09 5.53 -4.06
CA ALA A 85 7.40 6.66 -4.68
C ALA A 85 7.32 6.55 -6.21
N SER A 86 8.25 5.81 -6.84
CA SER A 86 8.26 5.54 -8.28
C SER A 86 7.51 4.27 -8.70
N GLY A 87 6.90 3.56 -7.73
CA GLY A 87 6.18 2.32 -8.00
C GLY A 87 7.04 1.07 -8.08
N SER A 88 8.32 1.15 -7.70
CA SER A 88 9.22 0.00 -7.71
C SER A 88 8.87 -1.00 -6.60
N LEU A 89 8.83 -2.29 -6.97
CA LEU A 89 8.43 -3.38 -6.10
C LEU A 89 9.54 -3.90 -5.18
N LYS A 90 10.80 -3.67 -5.53
CA LYS A 90 11.92 -4.35 -4.89
C LYS A 90 12.51 -3.60 -3.70
N ASN A 91 11.74 -2.72 -3.11
CA ASN A 91 12.18 -1.90 -1.99
C ASN A 91 11.74 -2.48 -0.64
N TYR A 92 12.54 -2.18 0.36
CA TYR A 92 12.28 -2.54 1.74
C TYR A 92 12.85 -1.45 2.65
N TYR A 93 12.35 -1.39 3.87
CA TYR A 93 12.85 -0.42 4.84
C TYR A 93 12.60 -0.92 6.26
N ASN A 94 13.24 -0.28 7.23
CA ASN A 94 13.05 -0.60 8.64
C ASN A 94 11.57 -0.45 9.02
N ALA A 95 10.97 -1.52 9.55
CA ALA A 95 9.55 -1.55 9.88
C ALA A 95 9.14 -0.56 10.96
N ARG A 96 10.09 0.00 11.70
CA ARG A 96 9.84 1.03 12.72
C ARG A 96 9.67 2.43 12.14
N THR A 97 9.98 2.63 10.87
CA THR A 97 9.90 3.96 10.25
C THR A 97 8.45 4.39 10.10
N GLY A 98 8.11 5.53 10.70
CA GLY A 98 6.72 6.02 10.76
C GLY A 98 6.32 7.00 9.68
N ASN A 99 7.11 7.18 8.62
CA ASN A 99 6.87 8.18 7.58
C ASN A 99 6.48 7.58 6.23
N ARG A 100 5.99 6.35 6.21
CA ARG A 100 5.46 5.68 5.02
C ARG A 100 3.94 5.70 5.06
N GLY A 101 3.31 5.77 3.89
CA GLY A 101 1.87 5.75 3.76
C GLY A 101 1.26 4.37 3.97
N LEU A 102 -0.05 4.36 4.17
CA LEU A 102 -0.86 3.16 4.21
C LEU A 102 -1.90 3.25 3.10
N ALA A 103 -2.02 2.18 2.30
CA ALA A 103 -3.03 2.06 1.26
C ALA A 103 -3.84 0.79 1.52
N PRO A 104 -4.76 0.82 2.50
CA PRO A 104 -5.48 -0.36 2.91
C PRO A 104 -6.42 -0.87 1.83
N CYS A 105 -6.58 -2.19 1.82
CA CYS A 105 -7.48 -2.91 0.93
C CYS A 105 -8.69 -3.39 1.69
N ILE A 106 -9.82 -3.42 1.01
CA ILE A 106 -11.05 -4.04 1.50
C ILE A 106 -11.64 -4.88 0.37
N ARG A 107 -12.45 -5.86 0.74
CA ARG A 107 -13.20 -6.67 -0.20
C ARG A 107 -14.66 -6.25 -0.15
N LEU A 108 -15.19 -5.83 -1.30
CA LEU A 108 -16.59 -5.45 -1.42
C LEU A 108 -17.35 -6.53 -2.18
N PRO A 109 -18.66 -6.72 -1.89
CA PRO A 109 -19.48 -7.62 -2.68
C PRO A 109 -19.63 -7.09 -4.10
N LYS A 110 -19.69 -7.98 -5.09
CA LYS A 110 -19.89 -7.60 -6.50
C LYS A 110 -21.27 -7.02 -6.76
N THR A 111 -22.24 -7.42 -5.98
CA THR A 111 -23.64 -6.98 -6.09
C THR A 111 -24.15 -6.57 -4.72
N GLY A 112 -25.23 -5.81 -4.69
CA GLY A 112 -25.88 -5.40 -3.46
C GLY A 112 -26.03 -3.88 -3.35
N ALA A 113 -26.48 -3.43 -2.18
CA ALA A 113 -26.81 -2.02 -1.94
C ALA A 113 -25.65 -1.05 -2.16
N LEU A 114 -24.41 -1.52 -2.02
CA LEU A 114 -23.23 -0.67 -2.23
C LEU A 114 -23.06 -0.20 -3.70
N TRP A 115 -23.70 -0.87 -4.65
CA TRP A 115 -23.52 -0.63 -6.07
C TRP A 115 -24.73 0.01 -6.77
N ASN A 116 -25.71 0.39 -6.01
CA ASN A 116 -26.94 0.99 -6.55
C ASN A 116 -26.83 2.51 -6.70
#